data_aed605d58c1d3eb784a59d938659c500
#
_entry.id   aed605d58c1d3eb784a59d938659c500
#
_cell.length_a   1.000
_cell.length_b   1.000
_cell.length_c   1.000
_cell.angle_alpha   90.00
_cell.angle_beta   90.00
_cell.angle_gamma   90.00
#
_symmetry.space_group_name_H-M   'P 1'
#
loop_
_entity.id
_entity.type
_entity.pdbx_description
1 polymer ?
#
loop_
_entity_poly.entity_id
_entity_poly.type
_entity_poly.pdbx_seq_one_letter_code
_entity_poly.pdbx_strand_id
1 'polypeptide(L)'
;LKGWQKINGSDTVIIFIHGLFSSPEYCWKNKATNTFWPNLITQDSRFKNPSVFLSQFYTSPTSNDYGVQECAEEVKGQLTRVDVLGNRAPITFEKIVFVTHSTGGIVARYILEQECELFRDKRVALFLGASPSYGSKIPFLARALSKLTNHQLSSELTWGSEILKDLDGRFRKFLDSKKVNICGVEAVENKAPFRIPFISSRVVNKESAVRYFHSKTIPDSDHSSIVKPDGKEHQSHELLLDLLVKNEFLSKCNDVGLENSPVLFDRYELKHEPYYFERAEDHKLTLMLSHYSLWVCGESGTGKTSSILRELFRRNVNFKYISLASCLECSFHEIFDTILEQMAPELIDCIPTSNINSSISKISEVIDNAVANGSYFLFIEEIPIKNIPMFNQFAEYLFSLITKINGGSNVRVILSSIFQPNSEFRLEQEKVSERLKILEWPRWENKDISQLIDLIRSNLPSDSTLELCMSELNGNPRKVKEKFREMLMEIGND
;
A
#
# COMPACT_ATOMS: atom_id res chain seq x y z
N LEU A 1 -16.58 -3.75 -5.19
CA LEU A 1 -15.53 -3.07 -4.40
C LEU A 1 -15.01 -4.02 -3.32
N LYS A 2 -13.95 -4.77 -3.60
CA LYS A 2 -13.17 -5.52 -2.59
C LYS A 2 -11.70 -5.11 -2.70
N GLY A 3 -10.95 -5.18 -1.60
CA GLY A 3 -9.55 -4.82 -1.57
C GLY A 3 -9.32 -3.38 -1.09
N TRP A 4 -8.22 -2.82 -1.48
CA TRP A 4 -7.81 -1.49 -1.06
C TRP A 4 -8.74 -0.41 -1.59
N GLN A 5 -9.29 0.40 -0.66
CA GLN A 5 -9.99 1.65 -0.97
C GLN A 5 -9.02 2.81 -0.91
N LYS A 6 -8.09 2.75 0.03
CA LYS A 6 -6.99 3.69 0.17
C LYS A 6 -5.82 2.97 0.80
N ILE A 7 -4.64 3.14 0.25
CA ILE A 7 -3.39 2.72 0.85
C ILE A 7 -2.47 3.93 0.92
N ASN A 8 -1.79 4.10 2.02
CA ASN A 8 -0.87 5.21 2.26
C ASN A 8 0.24 4.80 3.24
N GLY A 9 1.11 5.74 3.60
CA GLY A 9 2.24 5.50 4.50
C GLY A 9 1.90 5.35 5.97
N SER A 10 0.61 5.37 6.36
CA SER A 10 0.19 5.17 7.75
C SER A 10 0.63 3.80 8.28
N ASP A 11 0.92 3.72 9.57
CA ASP A 11 1.14 2.48 10.32
C ASP A 11 -0.19 1.75 10.63
N THR A 12 -1.32 2.41 10.38
CA THR A 12 -2.67 1.94 10.71
C THR A 12 -3.44 1.56 9.46
N VAL A 13 -4.04 0.37 9.47
CA VAL A 13 -5.03 -0.08 8.49
C VAL A 13 -6.39 -0.31 9.15
N ILE A 14 -7.46 0.20 8.54
CA ILE A 14 -8.83 -0.06 8.93
C ILE A 14 -9.44 -1.07 7.94
N ILE A 15 -9.81 -2.24 8.45
CA ILE A 15 -10.31 -3.38 7.69
C ILE A 15 -11.80 -3.53 7.97
N PHE A 16 -12.60 -3.46 6.92
CA PHE A 16 -14.04 -3.63 7.00
C PHE A 16 -14.45 -5.07 6.67
N ILE A 17 -15.19 -5.74 7.57
CA ILE A 17 -15.71 -7.11 7.38
C ILE A 17 -17.22 -7.09 7.50
N HIS A 18 -17.92 -7.31 6.39
CA HIS A 18 -19.39 -7.26 6.32
C HIS A 18 -20.07 -8.49 6.97
N GLY A 19 -21.40 -8.42 7.11
CA GLY A 19 -22.22 -9.53 7.59
C GLY A 19 -22.81 -10.39 6.46
N LEU A 20 -23.59 -11.40 6.85
CA LEU A 20 -24.34 -12.24 5.92
C LEU A 20 -25.29 -11.43 5.05
N PHE A 21 -25.58 -11.94 3.85
CA PHE A 21 -26.50 -11.36 2.87
C PHE A 21 -26.17 -9.92 2.49
N SER A 22 -24.92 -9.52 2.65
CA SER A 22 -24.45 -8.18 2.31
C SER A 22 -23.20 -8.30 1.41
N SER A 23 -22.85 -7.19 0.79
CA SER A 23 -21.58 -7.01 0.08
C SER A 23 -20.83 -5.83 0.66
N PRO A 24 -19.52 -5.72 0.42
CA PRO A 24 -18.75 -4.56 0.87
C PRO A 24 -19.34 -3.21 0.46
N GLU A 25 -20.03 -3.15 -0.68
CA GLU A 25 -20.67 -1.92 -1.17
C GLU A 25 -21.93 -1.55 -0.41
N TYR A 26 -22.81 -2.53 -0.16
CA TYR A 26 -24.13 -2.28 0.42
C TYR A 26 -24.11 -2.24 1.94
N CYS A 27 -23.19 -2.95 2.57
CA CYS A 27 -23.10 -3.03 4.03
C CYS A 27 -22.85 -1.66 4.64
N TRP A 28 -21.94 -0.90 4.06
CA TRP A 28 -21.41 0.35 4.62
C TRP A 28 -22.01 1.63 4.02
N LYS A 29 -22.96 1.47 3.09
CA LYS A 29 -23.54 2.61 2.36
C LYS A 29 -24.88 3.04 2.95
N ASN A 30 -24.96 4.29 3.39
CA ASN A 30 -26.22 4.96 3.71
C ASN A 30 -26.90 5.40 2.41
N LYS A 31 -28.09 4.83 2.14
CA LYS A 31 -28.82 5.12 0.89
C LYS A 31 -29.43 6.52 0.85
N ALA A 32 -29.79 7.09 2.02
CA ALA A 32 -30.45 8.38 2.08
C ALA A 32 -29.49 9.53 1.79
N THR A 33 -28.27 9.46 2.33
CA THR A 33 -27.24 10.49 2.16
C THR A 33 -26.18 10.13 1.11
N ASN A 34 -26.24 8.91 0.55
CA ASN A 34 -25.23 8.35 -0.33
C ASN A 34 -23.82 8.22 0.33
N THR A 35 -23.73 8.38 1.63
CA THR A 35 -22.49 8.29 2.42
C THR A 35 -21.99 6.85 2.45
N PHE A 36 -20.71 6.66 2.15
CA PHE A 36 -20.02 5.36 2.23
C PHE A 36 -19.00 5.41 3.37
N TRP A 37 -19.20 4.64 4.43
CA TRP A 37 -18.42 4.74 5.67
C TRP A 37 -16.90 4.63 5.46
N PRO A 38 -16.37 3.70 4.65
CA PRO A 38 -14.94 3.68 4.33
C PRO A 38 -14.41 5.00 3.76
N ASN A 39 -15.16 5.63 2.85
CA ASN A 39 -14.79 6.94 2.30
C ASN A 39 -14.91 8.06 3.33
N LEU A 40 -15.95 8.03 4.17
CA LEU A 40 -16.12 9.01 5.24
C LEU A 40 -14.90 9.04 6.17
N ILE A 41 -14.34 7.87 6.52
CA ILE A 41 -13.12 7.77 7.32
C ILE A 41 -11.93 8.40 6.59
N THR A 42 -11.77 8.16 5.29
CA THR A 42 -10.65 8.72 4.52
C THR A 42 -10.74 10.23 4.33
N GLN A 43 -11.94 10.80 4.47
CA GLN A 43 -12.24 12.25 4.33
C GLN A 43 -12.31 12.99 5.66
N ASP A 44 -12.28 12.28 6.78
CA ASP A 44 -12.28 12.89 8.11
C ASP A 44 -10.85 12.99 8.64
N SER A 45 -10.31 14.19 8.69
CA SER A 45 -8.94 14.49 9.15
C SER A 45 -8.65 14.00 10.58
N ARG A 46 -9.69 13.86 11.42
CA ARG A 46 -9.57 13.33 12.78
C ARG A 46 -9.02 11.90 12.81
N PHE A 47 -9.24 11.10 11.75
CA PHE A 47 -8.68 9.76 11.62
C PHE A 47 -7.20 9.71 11.19
N LYS A 48 -6.55 10.87 10.96
CA LYS A 48 -5.12 10.95 10.61
C LYS A 48 -4.73 10.09 9.40
N ASN A 49 -5.61 10.03 8.41
CA ASN A 49 -5.35 9.42 7.10
C ASN A 49 -4.94 7.93 7.15
N PRO A 50 -5.71 7.02 7.75
CA PRO A 50 -5.39 5.59 7.78
C PRO A 50 -5.50 4.96 6.39
N SER A 51 -4.84 3.82 6.20
CA SER A 51 -5.12 2.94 5.07
C SER A 51 -6.46 2.23 5.29
N VAL A 52 -7.23 1.99 4.23
CA VAL A 52 -8.58 1.38 4.32
C VAL A 52 -8.71 0.22 3.36
N PHE A 53 -9.11 -0.93 3.90
CA PHE A 53 -9.26 -2.19 3.17
C PHE A 53 -10.68 -2.75 3.35
N LEU A 54 -11.30 -3.19 2.25
CA LEU A 54 -12.59 -3.88 2.27
C LEU A 54 -12.39 -5.38 2.05
N SER A 55 -12.65 -6.16 3.06
CA SER A 55 -12.67 -7.61 2.98
C SER A 55 -14.04 -8.13 2.56
N GLN A 56 -14.07 -9.24 1.88
CA GLN A 56 -15.27 -9.92 1.43
C GLN A 56 -15.14 -11.42 1.69
N PHE A 57 -16.21 -12.04 2.10
CA PHE A 57 -16.36 -13.50 2.11
C PHE A 57 -17.66 -13.91 1.45
N TYR A 58 -17.70 -15.13 0.98
CA TYR A 58 -18.84 -15.66 0.24
C TYR A 58 -20.05 -15.88 1.16
N THR A 59 -21.20 -15.40 0.74
CA THR A 59 -22.44 -15.49 1.53
C THR A 59 -23.65 -15.98 0.72
N SER A 60 -23.41 -16.74 -0.36
CA SER A 60 -24.51 -17.24 -1.19
C SER A 60 -25.34 -18.29 -0.47
N PRO A 61 -26.68 -18.24 -0.60
CA PRO A 61 -27.59 -19.20 0.00
C PRO A 61 -27.46 -20.63 -0.55
N THR A 62 -26.73 -20.82 -1.64
CA THR A 62 -26.68 -22.09 -2.38
C THR A 62 -25.49 -22.99 -2.03
N SER A 63 -24.62 -22.56 -1.11
CA SER A 63 -23.43 -23.31 -0.71
C SER A 63 -23.70 -24.17 0.53
N ASN A 64 -23.62 -25.47 0.41
CA ASN A 64 -23.96 -26.42 1.49
C ASN A 64 -22.83 -26.59 2.53
N ASP A 65 -21.57 -26.46 2.12
CA ASP A 65 -20.38 -26.77 2.93
C ASP A 65 -19.52 -25.53 3.20
N TYR A 66 -20.14 -24.42 3.62
CA TYR A 66 -19.46 -23.14 3.84
C TYR A 66 -19.89 -22.54 5.17
N GLY A 67 -19.06 -22.72 6.19
CA GLY A 67 -19.31 -22.30 7.58
C GLY A 67 -18.49 -21.06 7.98
N VAL A 68 -18.40 -20.83 9.28
CA VAL A 68 -17.62 -19.70 9.86
C VAL A 68 -16.13 -19.88 9.57
N GLN A 69 -15.63 -21.12 9.56
CA GLN A 69 -14.24 -21.42 9.28
C GLN A 69 -13.85 -21.03 7.85
N GLU A 70 -14.63 -21.41 6.86
CA GLU A 70 -14.39 -21.12 5.45
C GLU A 70 -14.45 -19.61 5.19
N CYS A 71 -15.40 -18.89 5.82
CA CYS A 71 -15.44 -17.44 5.80
C CYS A 71 -14.15 -16.81 6.36
N ALA A 72 -13.65 -17.36 7.47
CA ALA A 72 -12.44 -16.89 8.12
C ALA A 72 -11.19 -17.14 7.26
N GLU A 73 -11.08 -18.32 6.64
CA GLU A 73 -9.97 -18.65 5.72
C GLU A 73 -9.95 -17.73 4.49
N GLU A 74 -11.12 -17.41 3.92
CA GLU A 74 -11.22 -16.50 2.80
C GLU A 74 -10.76 -15.09 3.18
N VAL A 75 -11.21 -14.57 4.32
CA VAL A 75 -10.79 -13.25 4.84
C VAL A 75 -9.29 -13.29 5.17
N LYS A 76 -8.79 -14.29 5.89
CA LYS A 76 -7.36 -14.46 6.18
C LYS A 76 -6.52 -14.44 4.92
N GLY A 77 -6.93 -15.17 3.87
CA GLY A 77 -6.25 -15.17 2.59
C GLY A 77 -6.12 -13.77 1.96
N GLN A 78 -7.14 -12.91 2.13
CA GLN A 78 -7.08 -11.51 1.66
C GLN A 78 -6.18 -10.66 2.54
N LEU A 79 -6.14 -10.90 3.85
CA LEU A 79 -5.30 -10.13 4.80
C LEU A 79 -3.80 -10.43 4.65
N THR A 80 -3.45 -11.65 4.24
CA THR A 80 -2.06 -12.12 4.17
C THR A 80 -1.45 -12.02 2.77
N ARG A 81 -2.26 -11.76 1.76
CA ARG A 81 -1.81 -11.73 0.36
C ARG A 81 -1.49 -10.32 -0.10
N VAL A 82 -0.37 -10.18 -0.80
CA VAL A 82 -0.09 -9.02 -1.67
C VAL A 82 -1.12 -9.04 -2.81
N ASP A 83 -1.70 -7.90 -3.13
CA ASP A 83 -2.70 -7.81 -4.19
C ASP A 83 -2.07 -7.86 -5.60
N VAL A 84 -2.91 -7.92 -6.62
CA VAL A 84 -2.46 -7.98 -8.04
C VAL A 84 -1.74 -6.72 -8.51
N LEU A 85 -1.83 -5.63 -7.77
CA LEU A 85 -1.15 -4.36 -8.04
C LEU A 85 0.18 -4.25 -7.26
N GLY A 86 0.56 -5.29 -6.49
CA GLY A 86 1.76 -5.28 -5.67
C GLY A 86 1.61 -4.52 -4.35
N ASN A 87 0.40 -4.11 -3.95
CA ASN A 87 0.18 -3.47 -2.67
C ASN A 87 0.42 -4.44 -1.52
N ARG A 88 1.05 -3.95 -0.45
CA ARG A 88 1.38 -4.75 0.74
C ARG A 88 0.13 -5.38 1.35
N ALA A 89 0.30 -6.56 1.94
CA ALA A 89 -0.78 -7.27 2.61
C ALA A 89 -1.27 -6.49 3.86
N PRO A 90 -2.58 -6.42 4.14
CA PRO A 90 -3.11 -5.73 5.33
C PRO A 90 -2.48 -6.19 6.65
N ILE A 91 -2.11 -7.46 6.75
CA ILE A 91 -1.46 -8.01 7.95
C ILE A 91 -0.09 -7.41 8.25
N THR A 92 0.57 -6.76 7.30
CA THR A 92 1.90 -6.18 7.49
C THR A 92 1.90 -4.84 8.24
N PHE A 93 0.73 -4.27 8.53
CA PHE A 93 0.61 -3.04 9.29
C PHE A 93 0.84 -3.30 10.79
N GLU A 94 1.38 -2.32 11.50
CA GLU A 94 1.63 -2.40 12.94
C GLU A 94 0.33 -2.30 13.74
N LYS A 95 -0.60 -1.44 13.27
CA LYS A 95 -1.91 -1.19 13.90
C LYS A 95 -3.02 -1.65 12.97
N ILE A 96 -3.79 -2.62 13.39
CA ILE A 96 -4.87 -3.23 12.61
C ILE A 96 -6.20 -2.96 13.32
N VAL A 97 -7.13 -2.35 12.60
CA VAL A 97 -8.46 -2.03 13.09
C VAL A 97 -9.49 -2.83 12.31
N PHE A 98 -10.20 -3.72 12.97
CA PHE A 98 -11.34 -4.43 12.37
C PHE A 98 -12.62 -3.67 12.65
N VAL A 99 -13.28 -3.17 11.60
CA VAL A 99 -14.64 -2.62 11.65
C VAL A 99 -15.57 -3.67 11.09
N THR A 100 -16.39 -4.26 11.96
CA THR A 100 -17.17 -5.44 11.63
C THR A 100 -18.67 -5.20 11.76
N HIS A 101 -19.44 -5.92 10.97
CA HIS A 101 -20.91 -5.93 11.07
C HIS A 101 -21.42 -7.37 11.20
N SER A 102 -22.30 -7.59 12.18
CA SER A 102 -23.02 -8.86 12.33
C SER A 102 -22.07 -10.06 12.35
N THR A 103 -22.24 -11.02 11.44
CA THR A 103 -21.37 -12.22 11.27
C THR A 103 -19.91 -11.85 11.03
N GLY A 104 -19.63 -10.71 10.44
CA GLY A 104 -18.25 -10.24 10.25
C GLY A 104 -17.47 -10.12 11.57
N GLY A 105 -18.15 -9.84 12.68
CA GLY A 105 -17.52 -9.83 14.01
C GLY A 105 -17.25 -11.25 14.55
N ILE A 106 -18.00 -12.27 14.14
CA ILE A 106 -17.71 -13.67 14.43
C ILE A 106 -16.47 -14.11 13.66
N VAL A 107 -16.42 -13.80 12.36
CA VAL A 107 -15.28 -14.10 11.48
C VAL A 107 -14.00 -13.44 12.00
N ALA A 108 -14.04 -12.15 12.38
CA ALA A 108 -12.88 -11.46 12.91
C ALA A 108 -12.35 -12.10 14.21
N ARG A 109 -13.24 -12.47 15.14
CA ARG A 109 -12.86 -13.15 16.39
C ARG A 109 -12.25 -14.53 16.14
N TYR A 110 -12.81 -15.27 15.19
CA TYR A 110 -12.29 -16.58 14.80
C TYR A 110 -10.85 -16.45 14.26
N ILE A 111 -10.60 -15.50 13.35
CA ILE A 111 -9.26 -15.24 12.80
C ILE A 111 -8.28 -14.84 13.91
N LEU A 112 -8.67 -13.91 14.78
CA LEU A 112 -7.80 -13.42 15.84
C LEU A 112 -7.41 -14.53 16.85
N GLU A 113 -8.32 -15.43 17.14
CA GLU A 113 -8.08 -16.52 18.10
C GLU A 113 -7.28 -17.64 17.45
N GLN A 114 -7.64 -18.08 16.25
CA GLN A 114 -6.96 -19.20 15.57
C GLN A 114 -5.57 -18.83 15.04
N GLU A 115 -5.41 -17.61 14.57
CA GLU A 115 -4.20 -17.11 13.91
C GLU A 115 -3.45 -16.09 14.79
N CYS A 116 -3.49 -16.27 16.10
CA CYS A 116 -2.96 -15.29 17.05
C CYS A 116 -1.49 -14.92 16.81
N GLU A 117 -0.69 -15.84 16.25
CA GLU A 117 0.71 -15.60 15.93
C GLU A 117 0.91 -14.51 14.86
N LEU A 118 -0.04 -14.37 13.91
CA LEU A 118 0.01 -13.31 12.90
C LEU A 118 -0.15 -11.91 13.50
N PHE A 119 -0.70 -11.82 14.72
CA PHE A 119 -1.02 -10.57 15.41
C PHE A 119 -0.16 -10.31 16.65
N ARG A 120 0.80 -11.19 16.98
CA ARG A 120 1.58 -11.15 18.23
C ARG A 120 2.23 -9.79 18.49
N ASP A 121 2.89 -9.23 17.47
CA ASP A 121 3.65 -7.98 17.57
C ASP A 121 2.84 -6.76 17.07
N LYS A 122 1.51 -6.89 17.04
CA LYS A 122 0.62 -5.86 16.51
C LYS A 122 -0.30 -5.31 17.59
N ARG A 123 -0.79 -4.11 17.34
CA ARG A 123 -1.89 -3.52 18.10
C ARG A 123 -3.18 -3.74 17.31
N VAL A 124 -4.17 -4.34 17.94
CA VAL A 124 -5.44 -4.68 17.28
C VAL A 124 -6.59 -3.92 17.97
N ALA A 125 -7.42 -3.24 17.17
CA ALA A 125 -8.69 -2.68 17.63
C ALA A 125 -9.85 -3.41 16.96
N LEU A 126 -10.90 -3.72 17.72
CA LEU A 126 -12.06 -4.45 17.24
C LEU A 126 -13.34 -3.65 17.50
N PHE A 127 -13.97 -3.12 16.44
CA PHE A 127 -15.29 -2.52 16.46
C PHE A 127 -16.33 -3.57 16.07
N LEU A 128 -17.17 -3.98 17.02
CA LEU A 128 -18.21 -4.98 16.82
C LEU A 128 -19.57 -4.29 16.62
N GLY A 129 -19.99 -4.06 15.37
CA GLY A 129 -21.27 -3.46 15.03
C GLY A 129 -22.39 -4.50 14.96
N ALA A 130 -23.32 -4.51 15.89
CA ALA A 130 -24.44 -5.45 15.98
C ALA A 130 -24.00 -6.92 15.79
N SER A 131 -22.84 -7.29 16.35
CA SER A 131 -22.28 -8.64 16.20
C SER A 131 -22.83 -9.58 17.27
N PRO A 132 -23.46 -10.71 16.89
CA PRO A 132 -23.99 -11.68 17.85
C PRO A 132 -22.87 -12.60 18.36
N SER A 133 -22.61 -12.56 19.67
CA SER A 133 -21.60 -13.44 20.27
C SER A 133 -22.09 -14.89 20.46
N TYR A 134 -23.39 -15.06 20.69
CA TYR A 134 -24.07 -16.36 20.84
C TYR A 134 -25.05 -16.71 19.72
N GLY A 135 -24.99 -16.00 18.59
CA GLY A 135 -25.99 -16.14 17.53
C GLY A 135 -27.26 -15.31 17.81
N SER A 136 -28.26 -15.45 16.97
CA SER A 136 -29.47 -14.67 17.02
C SER A 136 -30.70 -15.50 17.43
N LYS A 137 -31.43 -15.06 18.46
CA LYS A 137 -32.74 -15.65 18.87
C LYS A 137 -33.89 -15.19 17.97
N ILE A 138 -33.69 -14.34 17.00
CA ILE A 138 -34.76 -13.59 16.37
C ILE A 138 -35.31 -14.28 15.13
N PRO A 139 -36.66 -14.30 14.98
CA PRO A 139 -37.31 -14.92 13.83
C PRO A 139 -36.89 -14.41 12.48
N PHE A 140 -36.35 -13.20 12.38
CA PHE A 140 -35.90 -12.63 11.10
C PHE A 140 -34.58 -13.21 10.64
N LEU A 141 -33.55 -13.29 11.49
CA LEU A 141 -32.31 -13.96 11.16
C LEU A 141 -32.54 -15.48 11.03
N ALA A 142 -33.36 -16.07 11.91
CA ALA A 142 -33.80 -17.43 11.76
C ALA A 142 -34.59 -17.66 10.45
N ARG A 143 -35.41 -16.70 10.00
CA ARG A 143 -36.13 -16.75 8.73
C ARG A 143 -35.21 -16.42 7.54
N ALA A 144 -34.23 -15.52 7.70
CA ALA A 144 -33.20 -15.29 6.70
C ALA A 144 -32.29 -16.52 6.60
N LEU A 145 -31.93 -17.13 7.73
CA LEU A 145 -31.18 -18.36 7.84
C LEU A 145 -32.00 -19.60 7.40
N SER A 146 -33.33 -19.61 7.61
CA SER A 146 -34.21 -20.71 7.13
C SER A 146 -34.35 -20.76 5.60
N LYS A 147 -34.07 -19.66 4.92
CA LYS A 147 -33.93 -19.65 3.45
C LYS A 147 -32.64 -20.34 2.99
N LEU A 148 -31.71 -20.59 3.90
CA LEU A 148 -30.48 -21.36 3.76
C LEU A 148 -30.71 -22.80 4.23
N THR A 149 -31.86 -23.40 3.95
CA THR A 149 -32.15 -24.79 4.29
C THR A 149 -31.03 -25.68 3.75
N ASN A 150 -30.32 -26.35 4.67
CA ASN A 150 -29.10 -27.15 4.45
C ASN A 150 -27.78 -26.40 4.38
N HIS A 151 -27.72 -25.11 4.77
CA HIS A 151 -26.47 -24.38 4.79
C HIS A 151 -25.79 -24.52 6.16
N GLN A 152 -24.52 -24.95 6.20
CA GLN A 152 -23.75 -25.16 7.43
C GLN A 152 -23.70 -23.88 8.28
N LEU A 153 -23.45 -22.73 7.65
CA LEU A 153 -23.40 -21.41 8.30
C LEU A 153 -24.72 -21.07 9.03
N SER A 154 -25.86 -21.53 8.53
CA SER A 154 -27.16 -21.33 9.18
C SER A 154 -27.26 -22.02 10.52
N SER A 155 -26.82 -23.29 10.60
CA SER A 155 -26.81 -24.06 11.84
C SER A 155 -25.79 -23.52 12.84
N GLU A 156 -24.62 -23.12 12.37
CA GLU A 156 -23.53 -22.54 13.17
C GLU A 156 -23.90 -21.21 13.81
N LEU A 157 -24.66 -20.36 13.11
CA LEU A 157 -25.10 -19.05 13.60
C LEU A 157 -26.37 -19.07 14.45
N THR A 158 -26.95 -20.26 14.65
CA THR A 158 -28.09 -20.41 15.53
C THR A 158 -27.73 -20.13 16.98
N TRP A 159 -28.64 -19.49 17.72
CA TRP A 159 -28.41 -19.14 19.12
C TRP A 159 -28.00 -20.36 19.96
N GLY A 160 -26.87 -20.22 20.62
CA GLY A 160 -26.38 -21.27 21.51
C GLY A 160 -25.81 -22.48 20.79
N SER A 161 -25.49 -22.37 19.48
CA SER A 161 -24.77 -23.44 18.79
C SER A 161 -23.45 -23.76 19.50
N GLU A 162 -23.01 -25.01 19.41
CA GLU A 162 -21.75 -25.44 20.05
C GLU A 162 -20.54 -24.68 19.54
N ILE A 163 -20.50 -24.38 18.22
CA ILE A 163 -19.42 -23.63 17.57
C ILE A 163 -19.30 -22.22 18.15
N LEU A 164 -20.42 -21.51 18.34
CA LEU A 164 -20.39 -20.16 18.90
C LEU A 164 -20.06 -20.15 20.40
N LYS A 165 -20.51 -21.16 21.15
CA LYS A 165 -20.16 -21.32 22.58
C LYS A 165 -18.66 -21.60 22.73
N ASP A 166 -18.14 -22.48 21.90
CA ASP A 166 -16.73 -22.84 21.92
C ASP A 166 -15.85 -21.64 21.51
N LEU A 167 -16.18 -20.97 20.40
CA LEU A 167 -15.50 -19.74 19.98
C LEU A 167 -15.55 -18.67 21.09
N ASP A 168 -16.68 -18.47 21.74
CA ASP A 168 -16.81 -17.53 22.86
C ASP A 168 -15.85 -17.86 24.00
N GLY A 169 -15.81 -19.13 24.38
CA GLY A 169 -14.92 -19.62 25.45
C GLY A 169 -13.44 -19.44 25.07
N ARG A 170 -13.06 -19.80 23.85
CA ARG A 170 -11.69 -19.65 23.36
C ARG A 170 -11.30 -18.19 23.22
N PHE A 171 -12.17 -17.34 22.66
CA PHE A 171 -11.87 -15.92 22.47
C PHE A 171 -11.72 -15.17 23.81
N ARG A 172 -12.49 -15.52 24.85
CA ARG A 172 -12.28 -14.98 26.19
C ARG A 172 -10.91 -15.37 26.76
N LYS A 173 -10.56 -16.65 26.71
CA LYS A 173 -9.24 -17.14 27.14
C LYS A 173 -8.12 -16.46 26.35
N PHE A 174 -8.34 -16.22 25.07
CA PHE A 174 -7.40 -15.50 24.22
C PHE A 174 -7.21 -14.06 24.70
N LEU A 175 -8.27 -13.30 24.98
CA LEU A 175 -8.20 -11.95 25.55
C LEU A 175 -7.48 -11.95 26.91
N ASP A 176 -7.81 -12.90 27.79
CA ASP A 176 -7.20 -13.04 29.12
C ASP A 176 -5.70 -13.37 29.03
N SER A 177 -5.29 -14.07 27.99
CA SER A 177 -3.89 -14.47 27.77
C SER A 177 -2.96 -13.30 27.47
N LYS A 178 -3.49 -12.14 27.03
CA LYS A 178 -2.75 -10.94 26.63
C LYS A 178 -1.62 -11.21 25.62
N LYS A 179 -1.70 -12.29 24.84
CA LYS A 179 -0.71 -12.64 23.81
C LYS A 179 -0.69 -11.62 22.67
N VAL A 180 -1.80 -10.97 22.41
CA VAL A 180 -1.97 -9.88 21.43
C VAL A 180 -2.52 -8.66 22.16
N ASN A 181 -2.02 -7.48 21.82
CA ASN A 181 -2.54 -6.23 22.37
C ASN A 181 -3.86 -5.86 21.68
N ILE A 182 -4.99 -6.24 22.28
CA ILE A 182 -6.34 -6.02 21.72
C ILE A 182 -7.14 -5.07 22.59
N CYS A 183 -7.74 -4.07 21.97
CA CYS A 183 -8.82 -3.26 22.52
C CYS A 183 -10.06 -3.35 21.65
N GLY A 184 -11.23 -2.92 22.17
CA GLY A 184 -12.42 -2.97 21.36
C GLY A 184 -13.61 -2.22 21.95
N VAL A 185 -14.68 -2.15 21.15
CA VAL A 185 -15.98 -1.58 21.52
C VAL A 185 -17.09 -2.35 20.84
N GLU A 186 -18.23 -2.44 21.51
CA GLU A 186 -19.43 -3.11 20.98
C GLU A 186 -20.53 -2.07 20.74
N ALA A 187 -20.89 -1.83 19.47
CA ALA A 187 -22.01 -0.99 19.09
C ALA A 187 -23.31 -1.83 19.07
N VAL A 188 -24.29 -1.41 19.84
CA VAL A 188 -25.56 -2.12 20.03
C VAL A 188 -26.70 -1.35 19.40
N GLU A 189 -27.53 -2.01 18.61
CA GLU A 189 -28.71 -1.44 17.98
C GLU A 189 -29.78 -1.04 19.01
N ASN A 190 -30.57 0.00 18.70
CA ASN A 190 -31.63 0.52 19.56
C ASN A 190 -33.03 0.14 19.06
N LYS A 191 -33.23 -0.01 17.77
CA LYS A 191 -34.53 -0.30 17.14
C LYS A 191 -34.64 -1.74 16.65
N ALA A 192 -35.86 -2.26 16.66
CA ALA A 192 -36.18 -3.49 15.94
C ALA A 192 -36.07 -3.26 14.41
N PRO A 193 -35.61 -4.26 13.62
CA PRO A 193 -35.30 -4.08 12.19
C PRO A 193 -36.52 -3.81 11.29
N PHE A 194 -37.75 -4.03 11.81
CA PHE A 194 -38.99 -3.80 11.08
C PHE A 194 -40.09 -3.19 11.98
N ARG A 195 -40.87 -2.28 11.42
CA ARG A 195 -42.15 -1.84 11.99
C ARG A 195 -43.21 -2.94 11.84
N ILE A 196 -43.02 -4.04 12.55
CA ILE A 196 -44.10 -5.02 12.70
C ILE A 196 -44.87 -4.56 13.95
N PRO A 197 -46.14 -4.16 13.86
CA PRO A 197 -46.94 -3.88 15.04
C PRO A 197 -46.89 -5.10 15.98
N PHE A 198 -46.56 -4.86 17.26
CA PHE A 198 -46.48 -5.87 18.34
C PHE A 198 -45.19 -6.70 18.49
N ILE A 199 -44.13 -6.51 17.71
CA ILE A 199 -42.86 -7.20 17.96
C ILE A 199 -41.75 -6.17 18.19
N SER A 200 -41.43 -5.87 19.46
CA SER A 200 -40.36 -4.96 19.89
C SER A 200 -39.05 -5.67 20.16
N SER A 201 -38.68 -6.68 19.38
CA SER A 201 -37.45 -7.41 19.61
C SER A 201 -36.31 -6.92 18.71
N ARG A 202 -35.14 -6.62 19.31
CA ARG A 202 -33.89 -6.31 18.61
C ARG A 202 -33.40 -7.58 17.91
N VAL A 203 -32.67 -7.44 16.78
CA VAL A 203 -32.10 -8.57 16.05
C VAL A 203 -31.05 -9.29 16.91
N VAL A 204 -30.24 -8.53 17.63
CA VAL A 204 -29.24 -9.07 18.56
C VAL A 204 -29.67 -8.75 19.99
N ASN A 205 -29.77 -9.77 20.83
CA ASN A 205 -30.05 -9.54 22.25
C ASN A 205 -28.90 -8.77 22.91
N LYS A 206 -29.21 -7.82 23.82
CA LYS A 206 -28.20 -7.04 24.52
C LYS A 206 -27.14 -7.92 25.20
N GLU A 207 -27.53 -9.05 25.78
CA GLU A 207 -26.62 -10.00 26.41
C GLU A 207 -25.67 -10.68 25.41
N SER A 208 -26.09 -10.85 24.15
CA SER A 208 -25.26 -11.40 23.08
C SER A 208 -24.38 -10.35 22.39
N ALA A 209 -24.82 -9.08 22.44
CA ALA A 209 -24.11 -7.96 21.83
C ALA A 209 -23.08 -7.31 22.75
N VAL A 210 -23.12 -7.57 24.07
CA VAL A 210 -22.27 -6.94 25.08
C VAL A 210 -21.53 -8.04 25.82
N ARG A 211 -20.34 -8.39 25.35
CA ARG A 211 -19.70 -9.57 25.91
C ARG A 211 -18.20 -9.45 26.19
N TYR A 212 -17.47 -8.75 25.34
CA TYR A 212 -16.01 -8.72 25.42
C TYR A 212 -15.46 -7.35 25.77
N PHE A 213 -16.14 -6.28 25.31
CA PHE A 213 -15.68 -4.90 25.42
C PHE A 213 -16.78 -4.00 25.96
N HIS A 214 -16.39 -2.77 26.27
CA HIS A 214 -17.39 -1.75 26.61
C HIS A 214 -18.39 -1.56 25.47
N SER A 215 -19.68 -1.46 25.81
CA SER A 215 -20.75 -1.33 24.84
C SER A 215 -21.36 0.05 24.82
N LYS A 216 -21.77 0.52 23.63
CA LYS A 216 -22.58 1.73 23.45
C LYS A 216 -23.80 1.42 22.60
N THR A 217 -24.98 1.76 23.13
CA THR A 217 -26.21 1.69 22.34
C THR A 217 -26.25 2.89 21.39
N ILE A 218 -26.42 2.61 20.10
CA ILE A 218 -26.49 3.65 19.06
C ILE A 218 -27.93 4.04 18.87
N PRO A 219 -28.33 5.32 19.22
CA PRO A 219 -29.67 5.79 19.06
C PRO A 219 -30.15 5.69 17.61
N ASP A 220 -31.46 5.49 17.47
CA ASP A 220 -32.14 5.45 16.16
C ASP A 220 -31.61 4.41 15.14
N SER A 221 -30.78 3.49 15.60
CA SER A 221 -30.19 2.44 14.74
C SER A 221 -30.93 1.10 14.86
N ASP A 222 -31.10 0.46 13.72
CA ASP A 222 -31.47 -0.95 13.59
C ASP A 222 -30.22 -1.77 13.19
N HIS A 223 -30.40 -3.08 12.99
CA HIS A 223 -29.33 -4.01 12.64
C HIS A 223 -28.54 -3.59 11.41
N SER A 224 -29.15 -2.94 10.45
CA SER A 224 -28.52 -2.54 9.19
C SER A 224 -27.96 -1.12 9.23
N SER A 225 -28.70 -0.18 9.85
CA SER A 225 -28.36 1.24 9.85
C SER A 225 -27.21 1.57 10.80
N ILE A 226 -27.00 0.74 11.84
CA ILE A 226 -25.94 0.94 12.85
C ILE A 226 -24.51 1.07 12.26
N VAL A 227 -24.26 0.49 11.09
CA VAL A 227 -22.98 0.56 10.38
C VAL A 227 -23.04 1.41 9.09
N LYS A 228 -24.06 2.25 8.98
CA LYS A 228 -24.29 3.14 7.82
C LYS A 228 -24.41 4.60 8.25
N PRO A 229 -23.31 5.21 8.72
CA PRO A 229 -23.34 6.60 9.11
C PRO A 229 -23.81 7.50 7.96
N ASP A 230 -24.56 8.51 8.29
CA ASP A 230 -25.06 9.55 7.38
C ASP A 230 -24.10 10.73 7.26
N GLY A 231 -23.18 10.87 8.23
CA GLY A 231 -22.16 11.90 8.29
C GLY A 231 -21.17 11.67 9.42
N LYS A 232 -20.25 12.62 9.60
CA LYS A 232 -19.17 12.55 10.62
C LYS A 232 -19.71 12.55 12.06
N GLU A 233 -20.87 13.14 12.29
CA GLU A 233 -21.55 13.25 13.61
C GLU A 233 -22.32 11.98 13.99
N HIS A 234 -22.40 10.98 13.11
CA HIS A 234 -23.11 9.74 13.41
C HIS A 234 -22.43 8.99 14.55
N GLN A 235 -23.19 8.54 15.52
CA GLN A 235 -22.67 7.95 16.76
C GLN A 235 -21.75 6.73 16.57
N SER A 236 -21.97 5.92 15.51
CA SER A 236 -21.07 4.81 15.22
C SER A 236 -19.71 5.27 14.68
N HIS A 237 -19.70 6.39 13.94
CA HIS A 237 -18.47 6.99 13.43
C HIS A 237 -17.67 7.62 14.58
N GLU A 238 -18.34 8.37 15.45
CA GLU A 238 -17.75 8.94 16.66
C GLU A 238 -17.25 7.85 17.62
N LEU A 239 -18.00 6.77 17.79
CA LEU A 239 -17.59 5.65 18.64
C LEU A 239 -16.32 4.95 18.15
N LEU A 240 -16.19 4.82 16.83
CA LEU A 240 -14.97 4.30 16.23
C LEU A 240 -13.80 5.27 16.43
N LEU A 241 -14.01 6.56 16.21
CA LEU A 241 -13.01 7.59 16.44
C LEU A 241 -12.53 7.59 17.90
N ASP A 242 -13.47 7.56 18.85
CA ASP A 242 -13.18 7.49 20.29
C ASP A 242 -12.33 6.26 20.66
N LEU A 243 -12.69 5.08 20.10
CA LEU A 243 -11.92 3.86 20.30
C LEU A 243 -10.47 4.05 19.86
N LEU A 244 -10.27 4.61 18.66
CA LEU A 244 -8.95 4.75 18.07
C LEU A 244 -8.10 5.84 18.75
N VAL A 245 -8.72 6.97 19.15
CA VAL A 245 -8.04 8.04 19.89
C VAL A 245 -7.60 7.56 21.27
N LYS A 246 -8.53 6.96 22.05
CA LYS A 246 -8.26 6.49 23.43
C LYS A 246 -7.17 5.43 23.50
N ASN A 247 -7.03 4.65 22.45
CA ASN A 247 -6.05 3.57 22.38
C ASN A 247 -4.88 3.92 21.45
N GLU A 248 -4.65 5.17 21.12
CA GLU A 248 -3.50 5.68 20.34
C GLU A 248 -3.28 4.96 18.99
N PHE A 249 -4.38 4.53 18.36
CA PHE A 249 -4.33 3.98 17.00
C PHE A 249 -4.16 5.07 15.96
N LEU A 250 -4.74 6.21 16.23
CA LEU A 250 -4.51 7.40 15.45
C LEU A 250 -3.27 8.07 16.03
N SER A 251 -2.13 7.63 15.58
CA SER A 251 -0.91 8.32 15.92
C SER A 251 -1.12 9.81 15.66
N LYS A 252 -0.90 10.68 16.67
CA LYS A 252 -0.16 11.89 16.32
C LYS A 252 0.90 11.36 15.39
N CYS A 253 1.02 11.88 14.15
CA CYS A 253 2.30 11.71 13.47
C CYS A 253 3.32 11.85 14.60
N ASN A 254 3.93 10.71 15.00
CA ASN A 254 5.08 10.82 15.86
C ASN A 254 5.88 11.89 15.16
N ASP A 255 6.47 12.78 15.90
CA ASP A 255 7.62 13.58 15.51
C ASP A 255 8.78 12.64 15.06
N VAL A 256 8.52 11.83 14.04
CA VAL A 256 9.46 11.52 12.98
C VAL A 256 9.63 12.88 12.35
N GLY A 257 10.72 13.54 12.74
CA GLY A 257 10.95 14.95 12.50
C GLY A 257 10.30 15.35 11.19
N LEU A 258 9.52 16.38 11.17
CA LEU A 258 8.70 16.89 10.04
C LEU A 258 9.42 16.78 8.68
N GLU A 259 10.74 16.61 8.73
CA GLU A 259 11.67 16.34 7.64
C GLU A 259 11.42 15.02 6.86
N ASN A 260 10.79 14.03 7.47
CA ASN A 260 10.60 12.67 6.91
C ASN A 260 9.15 12.35 6.50
N SER A 261 8.34 13.35 6.15
CA SER A 261 6.99 13.09 5.63
C SER A 261 7.06 12.20 4.37
N PRO A 262 6.31 11.08 4.30
CA PRO A 262 6.37 10.15 3.17
C PRO A 262 6.08 10.81 1.81
N VAL A 263 5.34 11.93 1.78
CA VAL A 263 5.07 12.68 0.54
C VAL A 263 6.33 13.42 0.04
N LEU A 264 7.28 13.71 0.93
CA LEU A 264 8.52 14.42 0.61
C LEU A 264 9.69 13.47 0.27
N PHE A 265 9.41 12.22 -0.09
CA PHE A 265 10.44 11.22 -0.38
C PHE A 265 11.46 11.70 -1.42
N ASP A 266 12.73 11.36 -1.20
CA ASP A 266 13.82 11.62 -2.16
C ASP A 266 13.97 10.47 -3.16
N ARG A 267 13.90 9.25 -2.66
CA ARG A 267 13.99 8.02 -3.44
C ARG A 267 12.68 7.27 -3.35
N TYR A 268 12.17 6.79 -4.49
CA TYR A 268 10.95 6.01 -4.54
C TYR A 268 11.12 4.64 -3.89
N GLU A 269 10.15 4.28 -3.06
CA GLU A 269 9.90 2.94 -2.53
C GLU A 269 8.40 2.65 -2.69
N LEU A 270 7.97 1.40 -2.63
CA LEU A 270 6.54 1.02 -2.79
C LEU A 270 5.59 1.76 -1.83
N LYS A 271 6.04 2.08 -0.62
CA LYS A 271 5.27 2.87 0.35
C LYS A 271 4.96 4.30 -0.12
N HIS A 272 5.69 4.80 -1.13
CA HIS A 272 5.51 6.15 -1.68
C HIS A 272 4.52 6.20 -2.85
N GLU A 273 3.97 5.04 -3.31
CA GLU A 273 3.02 5.02 -4.43
C GLU A 273 1.81 5.95 -4.24
N PRO A 274 1.19 6.07 -3.04
CA PRO A 274 0.09 7.00 -2.82
C PRO A 274 0.45 8.49 -2.98
N TYR A 275 1.74 8.81 -2.91
CA TYR A 275 2.30 10.16 -2.99
C TYR A 275 3.04 10.44 -4.29
N TYR A 276 2.97 9.48 -5.22
CA TYR A 276 3.61 9.63 -6.52
C TYR A 276 2.70 10.38 -7.48
N PHE A 277 3.22 11.44 -8.06
CA PHE A 277 2.54 12.18 -9.13
C PHE A 277 2.97 11.62 -10.48
N GLU A 278 2.05 10.95 -11.18
CA GLU A 278 2.28 10.30 -12.47
C GLU A 278 2.18 11.31 -13.62
N ARG A 279 3.15 11.26 -14.54
CA ARG A 279 3.26 12.15 -15.70
C ARG A 279 3.19 11.38 -17.02
N ALA A 280 3.03 12.11 -18.11
CA ALA A 280 3.07 11.52 -19.45
C ALA A 280 4.41 10.81 -19.77
N GLU A 281 5.52 11.31 -19.18
CA GLU A 281 6.85 10.71 -19.29
C GLU A 281 6.91 9.33 -18.66
N ASP A 282 6.20 9.09 -17.56
CA ASP A 282 6.11 7.77 -16.91
C ASP A 282 5.50 6.74 -17.87
N HIS A 283 4.44 7.11 -18.58
CA HIS A 283 3.83 6.25 -19.59
C HIS A 283 4.77 5.95 -20.77
N LYS A 284 5.54 6.95 -21.23
CA LYS A 284 6.58 6.73 -22.25
C LYS A 284 7.65 5.77 -21.80
N LEU A 285 8.12 5.96 -20.55
CA LEU A 285 9.11 5.07 -19.91
C LEU A 285 8.58 3.62 -19.90
N THR A 286 7.35 3.41 -19.42
CA THR A 286 6.71 2.10 -19.35
C THR A 286 6.63 1.42 -20.72
N LEU A 287 6.15 2.14 -21.74
CA LEU A 287 6.04 1.60 -23.11
C LEU A 287 7.40 1.25 -23.71
N MET A 288 8.36 2.16 -23.60
CA MET A 288 9.68 1.96 -24.19
C MET A 288 10.45 0.82 -23.49
N LEU A 289 10.37 0.74 -22.15
CA LEU A 289 11.07 -0.27 -21.35
C LEU A 289 10.54 -1.70 -21.60
N SER A 290 9.32 -1.83 -22.11
CA SER A 290 8.80 -3.14 -22.53
C SER A 290 9.57 -3.75 -23.70
N HIS A 291 10.19 -2.92 -24.53
CA HIS A 291 10.85 -3.37 -25.76
C HIS A 291 12.35 -3.08 -25.81
N TYR A 292 12.82 -2.05 -25.12
CA TYR A 292 14.19 -1.54 -25.25
C TYR A 292 14.88 -1.36 -23.90
N SER A 293 16.20 -1.45 -23.90
CA SER A 293 17.04 -0.79 -22.90
C SER A 293 16.91 0.72 -23.07
N LEU A 294 17.06 1.50 -21.99
CA LEU A 294 16.83 2.93 -22.03
C LEU A 294 18.03 3.72 -21.48
N TRP A 295 18.34 4.81 -22.16
CA TRP A 295 19.16 5.87 -21.59
C TRP A 295 18.29 7.08 -21.29
N VAL A 296 18.00 7.33 -20.02
CA VAL A 296 17.15 8.41 -19.55
C VAL A 296 18.03 9.61 -19.21
N CYS A 297 17.95 10.67 -20.00
CA CYS A 297 18.78 11.86 -19.84
C CYS A 297 17.94 13.12 -19.52
N GLY A 298 18.45 13.98 -18.67
CA GLY A 298 17.78 15.22 -18.25
C GLY A 298 18.35 15.75 -16.95
N GLU A 299 17.94 16.96 -16.58
CA GLU A 299 18.46 17.65 -15.41
C GLU A 299 18.30 16.89 -14.10
N SER A 300 19.19 17.19 -13.15
CA SER A 300 19.10 16.62 -11.80
C SER A 300 17.84 17.12 -11.08
N GLY A 301 17.21 16.24 -10.30
CA GLY A 301 16.03 16.57 -9.51
C GLY A 301 14.70 16.54 -10.26
N THR A 302 14.68 16.17 -11.55
CA THR A 302 13.46 16.11 -12.38
C THR A 302 12.64 14.83 -12.21
N GLY A 303 13.07 13.89 -11.35
CA GLY A 303 12.30 12.69 -10.99
C GLY A 303 12.66 11.42 -11.77
N LYS A 304 13.72 11.40 -12.61
CA LYS A 304 14.15 10.23 -13.39
C LYS A 304 14.24 8.95 -12.56
N THR A 305 15.04 9.00 -11.50
CA THR A 305 15.29 7.84 -10.61
C THR A 305 14.01 7.31 -9.99
N SER A 306 13.15 8.21 -9.50
CA SER A 306 11.88 7.83 -8.88
C SER A 306 10.95 7.14 -9.88
N SER A 307 10.89 7.63 -11.12
CA SER A 307 10.08 7.03 -12.19
C SER A 307 10.61 5.65 -12.59
N ILE A 308 11.92 5.52 -12.78
CA ILE A 308 12.55 4.23 -13.15
C ILE A 308 12.34 3.20 -12.03
N LEU A 309 12.60 3.56 -10.77
CA LEU A 309 12.40 2.65 -9.64
C LEU A 309 10.93 2.24 -9.50
N ARG A 310 9.99 3.20 -9.62
CA ARG A 310 8.56 2.91 -9.61
C ARG A 310 8.19 1.86 -10.66
N GLU A 311 8.66 2.03 -11.88
CA GLU A 311 8.37 1.10 -12.96
C GLU A 311 8.95 -0.30 -12.71
N LEU A 312 10.19 -0.39 -12.21
CA LEU A 312 10.83 -1.65 -11.86
C LEU A 312 10.09 -2.38 -10.73
N PHE A 313 9.69 -1.66 -9.68
CA PHE A 313 8.90 -2.22 -8.59
C PHE A 313 7.50 -2.67 -9.05
N ARG A 314 6.81 -1.89 -9.89
CA ARG A 314 5.48 -2.23 -10.43
C ARG A 314 5.51 -3.47 -11.31
N ARG A 315 6.57 -3.66 -12.09
CA ARG A 315 6.75 -4.87 -12.91
C ARG A 315 7.10 -6.10 -12.09
N ASN A 316 7.48 -5.93 -10.84
CA ASN A 316 7.95 -7.01 -9.97
C ASN A 316 9.05 -7.86 -10.64
N VAL A 317 9.98 -7.20 -11.31
CA VAL A 317 11.08 -7.83 -12.02
C VAL A 317 12.32 -7.95 -11.14
N ASN A 318 13.17 -8.95 -11.44
CA ASN A 318 14.49 -9.02 -10.84
C ASN A 318 15.36 -7.90 -11.42
N PHE A 319 15.82 -6.97 -10.57
CA PHE A 319 16.70 -5.89 -11.00
C PHE A 319 17.85 -5.64 -10.03
N LYS A 320 18.96 -5.18 -10.60
CA LYS A 320 20.10 -4.66 -9.83
C LYS A 320 20.18 -3.15 -10.04
N TYR A 321 20.22 -2.43 -8.92
CA TYR A 321 20.45 -0.99 -8.90
C TYR A 321 21.89 -0.70 -8.55
N ILE A 322 22.54 0.16 -9.33
CA ILE A 322 23.93 0.60 -9.17
C ILE A 322 23.96 2.12 -9.15
N SER A 323 24.49 2.70 -8.08
CA SER A 323 24.75 4.13 -7.99
C SER A 323 26.22 4.44 -8.24
N LEU A 324 26.46 5.38 -9.14
CA LEU A 324 27.80 5.88 -9.43
C LEU A 324 28.09 7.21 -8.76
N ALA A 325 27.25 7.66 -7.83
CA ALA A 325 27.39 8.95 -7.14
C ALA A 325 28.73 9.10 -6.40
N SER A 326 29.31 8.01 -5.95
CA SER A 326 30.64 7.99 -5.28
C SER A 326 31.83 8.08 -6.24
N CYS A 327 31.62 7.89 -7.55
CA CYS A 327 32.71 7.84 -8.56
C CYS A 327 33.08 9.23 -9.10
N LEU A 328 33.03 10.28 -8.25
CA LEU A 328 33.49 11.61 -8.64
C LEU A 328 35.00 11.56 -8.89
N GLU A 329 35.44 12.06 -10.08
CA GLU A 329 36.86 12.10 -10.51
C GLU A 329 37.53 10.73 -10.71
N CYS A 330 36.75 9.62 -10.68
CA CYS A 330 37.27 8.29 -11.00
C CYS A 330 37.60 8.17 -12.50
N SER A 331 38.63 7.35 -12.81
CA SER A 331 38.90 6.92 -14.17
C SER A 331 37.78 6.01 -14.67
N PHE A 332 37.66 5.84 -15.98
CA PHE A 332 36.64 4.93 -16.55
C PHE A 332 36.79 3.51 -16.05
N HIS A 333 38.03 3.07 -15.84
CA HIS A 333 38.33 1.74 -15.29
C HIS A 333 37.75 1.57 -13.90
N GLU A 334 37.99 2.53 -12.98
CA GLU A 334 37.45 2.52 -11.62
C GLU A 334 35.91 2.55 -11.60
N ILE A 335 35.29 3.25 -12.56
CA ILE A 335 33.83 3.26 -12.69
C ILE A 335 33.30 1.86 -13.06
N PHE A 336 33.94 1.19 -14.04
CA PHE A 336 33.52 -0.17 -14.43
C PHE A 336 33.82 -1.20 -13.33
N ASP A 337 34.90 -1.05 -12.58
CA ASP A 337 35.20 -1.89 -11.42
C ASP A 337 34.17 -1.68 -10.31
N THR A 338 33.75 -0.43 -10.06
CA THR A 338 32.66 -0.11 -9.11
C THR A 338 31.33 -0.75 -9.55
N ILE A 339 31.03 -0.77 -10.86
CA ILE A 339 29.84 -1.46 -11.36
C ILE A 339 29.93 -2.97 -11.08
N LEU A 340 31.07 -3.58 -11.37
CA LEU A 340 31.30 -5.02 -11.15
C LEU A 340 31.26 -5.37 -9.66
N GLU A 341 31.89 -4.57 -8.81
CA GLU A 341 31.85 -4.70 -7.35
C GLU A 341 30.43 -4.68 -6.80
N GLN A 342 29.64 -3.71 -7.21
CA GLN A 342 28.24 -3.63 -6.78
C GLN A 342 27.38 -4.77 -7.33
N MET A 343 27.71 -5.33 -8.50
CA MET A 343 26.98 -6.46 -9.10
C MET A 343 27.32 -7.80 -8.46
N ALA A 344 28.59 -8.06 -8.25
CA ALA A 344 29.13 -9.34 -7.82
C ALA A 344 30.32 -9.12 -6.84
N PRO A 345 30.06 -8.77 -5.57
CA PRO A 345 31.10 -8.50 -4.56
C PRO A 345 32.10 -9.66 -4.40
N GLU A 346 31.65 -10.89 -4.64
CA GLU A 346 32.46 -12.11 -4.55
C GLU A 346 33.54 -12.23 -5.61
N LEU A 347 33.47 -11.43 -6.67
CA LEU A 347 34.44 -11.45 -7.78
C LEU A 347 35.55 -10.39 -7.65
N ILE A 348 35.56 -9.61 -6.57
CA ILE A 348 36.51 -8.47 -6.36
C ILE A 348 37.98 -8.94 -6.50
N ASP A 349 38.33 -10.05 -5.87
CA ASP A 349 39.72 -10.60 -5.91
C ASP A 349 40.15 -11.12 -7.29
N CYS A 350 39.22 -11.22 -8.21
CA CYS A 350 39.43 -11.71 -9.57
C CYS A 350 39.44 -10.60 -10.62
N ILE A 351 39.37 -9.32 -10.24
CA ILE A 351 39.30 -8.20 -11.17
C ILE A 351 40.70 -7.91 -11.72
N PRO A 352 40.91 -7.99 -13.05
CA PRO A 352 42.17 -7.55 -13.63
C PRO A 352 42.25 -6.01 -13.60
N THR A 353 43.16 -5.48 -12.84
CA THR A 353 43.35 -4.05 -12.55
C THR A 353 43.83 -3.20 -13.73
N SER A 354 43.75 -3.65 -14.98
CA SER A 354 44.42 -2.96 -16.08
C SER A 354 43.65 -2.77 -17.38
N ASN A 355 42.41 -3.31 -17.53
CA ASN A 355 41.77 -3.20 -18.85
C ASN A 355 40.22 -3.10 -18.74
N ILE A 356 39.68 -1.96 -19.15
CA ILE A 356 38.20 -1.68 -19.18
C ILE A 356 37.43 -2.78 -19.93
N ASN A 357 37.96 -3.29 -21.05
CA ASN A 357 37.33 -4.35 -21.83
C ASN A 357 37.21 -5.67 -21.05
N SER A 358 38.10 -5.94 -20.11
CA SER A 358 38.03 -7.10 -19.23
C SER A 358 36.88 -6.92 -18.21
N SER A 359 36.77 -5.77 -17.59
CA SER A 359 35.67 -5.44 -16.66
C SER A 359 34.33 -5.51 -17.39
N ILE A 360 34.19 -4.93 -18.59
CA ILE A 360 33.00 -5.03 -19.44
C ILE A 360 32.65 -6.50 -19.76
N SER A 361 33.63 -7.34 -20.07
CA SER A 361 33.37 -8.76 -20.38
C SER A 361 32.85 -9.52 -19.14
N LYS A 362 33.43 -9.25 -17.98
CA LYS A 362 32.96 -9.85 -16.72
C LYS A 362 31.57 -9.38 -16.33
N ILE A 363 31.26 -8.08 -16.48
CA ILE A 363 29.92 -7.55 -16.25
C ILE A 363 28.91 -8.24 -17.16
N SER A 364 29.25 -8.41 -18.45
CA SER A 364 28.39 -9.14 -19.40
C SER A 364 28.15 -10.59 -18.96
N GLU A 365 29.20 -11.30 -18.51
CA GLU A 365 29.10 -12.66 -17.99
C GLU A 365 28.19 -12.75 -16.75
N VAL A 366 28.33 -11.84 -15.80
CA VAL A 366 27.47 -11.76 -14.60
C VAL A 366 26.01 -11.56 -14.99
N ILE A 367 25.73 -10.67 -15.96
CA ILE A 367 24.37 -10.43 -16.46
C ILE A 367 23.83 -11.69 -17.15
N ASP A 368 24.61 -12.31 -18.04
CA ASP A 368 24.18 -13.50 -18.78
C ASP A 368 23.86 -14.67 -17.83
N ASN A 369 24.65 -14.84 -16.76
CA ASN A 369 24.37 -15.83 -15.72
C ASN A 369 23.08 -15.50 -14.91
N ALA A 370 22.82 -14.23 -14.63
CA ALA A 370 21.62 -13.81 -13.89
C ALA A 370 20.33 -14.05 -14.69
N VAL A 371 20.39 -14.02 -16.02
CA VAL A 371 19.24 -14.23 -16.93
C VAL A 371 18.76 -15.68 -16.94
N ALA A 372 19.58 -16.65 -16.55
CA ALA A 372 19.17 -18.05 -16.46
C ALA A 372 17.93 -18.27 -15.57
N ASN A 373 17.63 -17.32 -14.68
CA ASN A 373 16.49 -17.35 -13.75
C ASN A 373 15.29 -16.46 -14.19
N GLY A 374 15.27 -15.95 -15.43
CA GLY A 374 14.20 -15.11 -15.96
C GLY A 374 14.66 -13.74 -16.46
N SER A 375 13.77 -12.79 -16.57
CA SER A 375 14.11 -11.42 -17.02
C SER A 375 14.96 -10.70 -15.97
N TYR A 376 16.00 -10.00 -16.44
CA TYR A 376 16.94 -9.26 -15.60
C TYR A 376 17.04 -7.80 -16.03
N PHE A 377 16.97 -6.89 -15.07
CA PHE A 377 17.09 -5.45 -15.29
C PHE A 377 18.31 -4.91 -14.55
N LEU A 378 19.15 -4.16 -15.25
CA LEU A 378 20.28 -3.45 -14.67
C LEU A 378 20.02 -1.95 -14.73
N PHE A 379 19.91 -1.29 -13.58
CA PHE A 379 19.77 0.14 -13.51
C PHE A 379 21.03 0.80 -12.97
N ILE A 380 21.72 1.56 -13.83
CA ILE A 380 22.93 2.34 -13.49
C ILE A 380 22.55 3.80 -13.42
N GLU A 381 22.64 4.38 -12.24
CA GLU A 381 22.25 5.76 -11.93
C GLU A 381 23.47 6.67 -11.75
N GLU A 382 23.24 7.94 -12.09
CA GLU A 382 24.18 9.04 -11.85
C GLU A 382 25.56 8.87 -12.47
N ILE A 383 25.62 8.74 -13.82
CA ILE A 383 26.90 8.79 -14.52
C ILE A 383 27.60 10.11 -14.16
N PRO A 384 28.73 10.08 -13.42
CA PRO A 384 29.25 11.28 -12.70
C PRO A 384 30.18 12.15 -13.56
N ILE A 385 30.14 12.01 -14.88
CA ILE A 385 31.06 12.66 -15.81
C ILE A 385 30.44 13.97 -16.29
N LYS A 386 31.04 15.11 -15.89
CA LYS A 386 30.59 16.47 -16.27
C LYS A 386 31.18 16.98 -17.57
N ASN A 387 32.36 16.50 -17.98
CA ASN A 387 33.02 16.88 -19.22
C ASN A 387 32.37 16.14 -20.39
N ILE A 388 31.75 16.86 -21.34
CA ILE A 388 30.99 16.28 -22.44
C ILE A 388 31.83 15.37 -23.35
N PRO A 389 33.05 15.72 -23.79
CA PRO A 389 33.92 14.81 -24.52
C PRO A 389 34.20 13.49 -23.77
N MET A 390 34.56 13.57 -22.48
CA MET A 390 34.79 12.38 -21.65
C MET A 390 33.50 11.57 -21.45
N PHE A 391 32.38 12.25 -21.30
CA PHE A 391 31.07 11.58 -21.17
C PHE A 391 30.75 10.78 -22.44
N ASN A 392 30.95 11.34 -23.61
CA ASN A 392 30.74 10.64 -24.88
C ASN A 392 31.67 9.45 -25.03
N GLN A 393 32.96 9.58 -24.67
CA GLN A 393 33.90 8.47 -24.68
C GLN A 393 33.49 7.36 -23.69
N PHE A 394 32.99 7.71 -22.51
CA PHE A 394 32.45 6.74 -21.56
C PHE A 394 31.20 6.05 -22.10
N ALA A 395 30.32 6.80 -22.79
CA ALA A 395 29.13 6.26 -23.42
C ALA A 395 29.46 5.15 -24.46
N GLU A 396 30.57 5.28 -25.17
CA GLU A 396 31.03 4.25 -26.12
C GLU A 396 31.34 2.91 -25.40
N TYR A 397 31.97 2.95 -24.25
CA TYR A 397 32.18 1.76 -23.43
C TYR A 397 30.87 1.14 -22.94
N LEU A 398 29.88 1.95 -22.56
CA LEU A 398 28.55 1.45 -22.19
C LEU A 398 27.81 0.86 -23.39
N PHE A 399 27.95 1.43 -24.58
CA PHE A 399 27.42 0.83 -25.82
C PHE A 399 28.09 -0.51 -26.11
N SER A 400 29.41 -0.62 -25.91
CA SER A 400 30.13 -1.88 -26.02
C SER A 400 29.61 -2.93 -25.02
N LEU A 401 29.33 -2.55 -23.79
CA LEU A 401 28.70 -3.45 -22.80
C LEU A 401 27.34 -3.96 -23.30
N ILE A 402 26.45 -3.06 -23.75
CA ILE A 402 25.11 -3.43 -24.23
C ILE A 402 25.17 -4.37 -25.44
N THR A 403 26.16 -4.22 -26.31
CA THR A 403 26.35 -5.13 -27.47
C THR A 403 26.86 -6.48 -27.07
N LYS A 404 27.67 -6.58 -26.02
CA LYS A 404 28.23 -7.84 -25.52
C LYS A 404 27.26 -8.74 -24.81
N ILE A 405 26.21 -8.15 -24.19
CA ILE A 405 25.19 -8.89 -23.44
C ILE A 405 24.42 -9.82 -24.40
N ASN A 406 24.43 -11.12 -24.12
CA ASN A 406 23.76 -12.12 -24.94
C ASN A 406 22.33 -12.43 -24.56
N GLY A 407 21.84 -11.93 -23.42
CA GLY A 407 20.52 -12.24 -22.84
C GLY A 407 19.31 -11.81 -23.69
N GLY A 408 19.52 -11.23 -24.86
CA GLY A 408 18.48 -10.91 -25.83
C GLY A 408 17.37 -10.01 -25.27
N SER A 409 16.11 -10.42 -25.51
CA SER A 409 14.92 -9.69 -25.00
C SER A 409 14.71 -9.80 -23.49
N ASN A 410 15.43 -10.67 -22.80
CA ASN A 410 15.25 -10.88 -21.36
C ASN A 410 16.11 -9.95 -20.49
N VAL A 411 17.04 -9.18 -21.11
CA VAL A 411 17.83 -8.18 -20.40
C VAL A 411 17.40 -6.78 -20.80
N ARG A 412 17.30 -5.91 -19.82
CA ARG A 412 17.12 -4.47 -20.00
C ARG A 412 18.17 -3.72 -19.18
N VAL A 413 18.92 -2.87 -19.85
CA VAL A 413 19.85 -1.95 -19.20
C VAL A 413 19.21 -0.56 -19.20
N ILE A 414 19.15 0.06 -18.03
CA ILE A 414 18.64 1.40 -17.84
C ILE A 414 19.80 2.26 -17.35
N LEU A 415 20.10 3.31 -18.09
CA LEU A 415 21.14 4.27 -17.76
C LEU A 415 20.50 5.61 -17.44
N SER A 416 21.02 6.31 -16.44
CA SER A 416 20.56 7.65 -16.09
C SER A 416 21.71 8.63 -16.06
N SER A 417 21.56 9.77 -16.76
CA SER A 417 22.55 10.84 -16.82
C SER A 417 21.90 12.23 -16.90
N ILE A 418 22.74 13.27 -16.69
CA ILE A 418 22.34 14.66 -16.97
C ILE A 418 22.43 14.93 -18.46
N PHE A 419 23.53 14.51 -19.09
CA PHE A 419 23.80 14.75 -20.51
C PHE A 419 23.23 13.64 -21.39
N GLN A 420 22.85 14.01 -22.59
CA GLN A 420 22.50 13.06 -23.65
C GLN A 420 23.77 12.56 -24.33
N PRO A 421 23.95 11.25 -24.51
CA PRO A 421 25.06 10.73 -25.30
C PRO A 421 24.94 11.12 -26.77
N ASN A 422 26.07 11.31 -27.45
CA ASN A 422 26.08 11.63 -28.86
C ASN A 422 25.30 10.58 -29.67
N SER A 423 24.29 11.02 -30.42
CA SER A 423 23.41 10.14 -31.19
C SER A 423 24.11 9.57 -32.43
N GLU A 424 25.13 10.24 -32.99
CA GLU A 424 25.83 9.78 -34.18
C GLU A 424 26.54 8.45 -33.94
N PHE A 425 27.25 8.30 -32.84
CA PHE A 425 27.89 7.04 -32.45
C PHE A 425 26.93 5.87 -32.31
N ARG A 426 25.72 6.13 -31.81
CA ARG A 426 24.69 5.10 -31.67
C ARG A 426 24.14 4.66 -33.02
N LEU A 427 24.00 5.58 -33.96
CA LEU A 427 23.47 5.30 -35.31
C LEU A 427 24.47 4.50 -36.16
N GLU A 428 25.77 4.71 -35.99
CA GLU A 428 26.80 3.94 -36.63
C GLU A 428 26.87 2.47 -36.15
N GLN A 429 26.32 2.19 -34.94
CA GLN A 429 26.23 0.86 -34.39
C GLN A 429 24.78 0.35 -34.43
N GLU A 430 24.34 -0.25 -35.52
CA GLU A 430 22.96 -0.74 -35.73
C GLU A 430 22.45 -1.58 -34.54
N LYS A 431 23.26 -2.51 -34.03
CA LYS A 431 22.92 -3.37 -32.89
C LYS A 431 22.61 -2.57 -31.62
N VAL A 432 23.30 -1.45 -31.38
CA VAL A 432 23.01 -0.57 -30.23
C VAL A 432 21.69 0.17 -30.47
N SER A 433 21.46 0.70 -31.68
CA SER A 433 20.26 1.45 -32.01
C SER A 433 18.99 0.61 -31.95
N GLU A 434 19.09 -0.70 -32.22
CA GLU A 434 18.00 -1.67 -32.08
C GLU A 434 17.66 -2.00 -30.61
N ARG A 435 18.64 -2.01 -29.72
CA ARG A 435 18.50 -2.45 -28.33
C ARG A 435 18.30 -1.31 -27.34
N LEU A 436 18.91 -0.13 -27.60
CA LEU A 436 18.93 1.01 -26.70
C LEU A 436 18.23 2.23 -27.32
N LYS A 437 17.30 2.80 -26.61
CA LYS A 437 16.67 4.09 -26.96
C LYS A 437 17.03 5.15 -25.94
N ILE A 438 17.11 6.40 -26.42
CA ILE A 438 17.30 7.57 -25.56
C ILE A 438 15.90 8.12 -25.22
N LEU A 439 15.68 8.39 -23.94
CA LEU A 439 14.48 9.03 -23.45
C LEU A 439 14.89 10.33 -22.77
N GLU A 440 14.54 11.45 -23.40
CA GLU A 440 14.70 12.76 -22.82
C GLU A 440 13.68 12.95 -21.70
N TRP A 441 14.16 13.39 -20.53
CA TRP A 441 13.36 13.63 -19.36
C TRP A 441 13.29 15.15 -19.09
N PRO A 442 12.21 15.82 -19.53
CA PRO A 442 12.10 17.27 -19.45
C PRO A 442 11.86 17.74 -18.02
N ARG A 443 12.11 19.03 -17.80
CA ARG A 443 11.59 19.72 -16.61
C ARG A 443 10.08 19.62 -16.57
N TRP A 444 9.53 19.71 -15.38
CA TRP A 444 8.09 19.67 -15.19
C TRP A 444 7.43 20.97 -15.67
N GLU A 445 6.28 20.86 -16.29
CA GLU A 445 5.47 22.02 -16.63
C GLU A 445 4.93 22.66 -15.34
N ASN A 446 4.61 23.95 -15.39
CA ASN A 446 4.03 24.67 -14.25
C ASN A 446 2.75 24.02 -13.73
N LYS A 447 1.94 23.42 -14.63
CA LYS A 447 0.73 22.67 -14.26
C LYS A 447 1.07 21.46 -13.39
N ASP A 448 2.07 20.69 -13.78
CA ASP A 448 2.49 19.48 -13.04
C ASP A 448 3.08 19.86 -11.68
N ILE A 449 3.86 20.95 -11.63
CA ILE A 449 4.40 21.49 -10.37
C ILE A 449 3.26 21.94 -9.44
N SER A 450 2.23 22.61 -9.96
CA SER A 450 1.07 23.01 -9.15
C SER A 450 0.35 21.81 -8.58
N GLN A 451 0.12 20.76 -9.37
CA GLN A 451 -0.51 19.54 -8.90
C GLN A 451 0.33 18.78 -7.87
N LEU A 452 1.65 18.78 -8.03
CA LEU A 452 2.55 18.24 -6.99
C LEU A 452 2.46 19.03 -5.68
N ILE A 453 2.40 20.36 -5.75
CA ILE A 453 2.23 21.23 -4.58
C ILE A 453 0.92 20.90 -3.87
N ASP A 454 -0.18 20.76 -4.61
CA ASP A 454 -1.49 20.42 -4.06
C ASP A 454 -1.49 19.03 -3.43
N LEU A 455 -0.82 18.06 -4.05
CA LEU A 455 -0.63 16.72 -3.49
C LEU A 455 0.16 16.79 -2.17
N ILE A 456 1.24 17.55 -2.12
CA ILE A 456 2.04 17.71 -0.90
C ILE A 456 1.21 18.39 0.18
N ARG A 457 0.54 19.51 -0.11
CA ARG A 457 -0.32 20.24 0.85
C ARG A 457 -1.43 19.37 1.42
N SER A 458 -2.07 18.54 0.60
CA SER A 458 -3.14 17.66 1.06
C SER A 458 -2.66 16.54 1.99
N ASN A 459 -1.36 16.29 2.07
CA ASN A 459 -0.73 15.24 2.87
C ASN A 459 0.19 15.79 3.98
N LEU A 460 0.27 17.10 4.15
CA LEU A 460 0.93 17.78 5.27
C LEU A 460 -0.10 18.35 6.26
N PRO A 461 0.30 18.70 7.49
CA PRO A 461 -0.56 19.40 8.45
C PRO A 461 -1.16 20.68 7.88
N SER A 462 -2.37 21.04 8.28
CA SER A 462 -3.17 22.15 7.73
C SER A 462 -2.55 23.55 7.92
N ASP A 463 -1.62 23.70 8.84
CA ASP A 463 -0.94 25.00 9.12
C ASP A 463 0.22 25.27 8.16
N SER A 464 0.50 24.36 7.22
CA SER A 464 1.59 24.49 6.25
C SER A 464 1.18 25.33 5.03
N THR A 465 0.94 26.62 5.22
CA THR A 465 0.75 27.58 4.11
C THR A 465 2.09 28.15 3.66
N LEU A 466 2.62 27.67 2.54
CA LEU A 466 3.83 28.16 1.92
C LEU A 466 3.48 28.83 0.59
N GLU A 467 3.83 30.12 0.45
CA GLU A 467 3.80 30.80 -0.85
C GLU A 467 5.04 30.42 -1.65
N LEU A 468 4.85 29.66 -2.74
CA LEU A 468 5.93 29.22 -3.60
C LEU A 468 5.99 30.04 -4.89
N CYS A 469 7.14 30.64 -5.17
CA CYS A 469 7.40 31.32 -6.43
C CYS A 469 7.75 30.31 -7.53
N MET A 470 6.86 30.14 -8.52
CA MET A 470 7.03 29.16 -9.61
C MET A 470 8.31 29.37 -10.43
N SER A 471 8.78 30.62 -10.56
CA SER A 471 10.02 30.92 -11.26
C SER A 471 11.27 30.39 -10.54
N GLU A 472 11.27 30.32 -9.21
CA GLU A 472 12.37 29.77 -8.41
C GLU A 472 12.40 28.24 -8.48
N LEU A 473 11.24 27.60 -8.58
CA LEU A 473 11.12 26.15 -8.68
C LEU A 473 11.61 25.63 -10.03
N ASN A 474 11.47 26.43 -11.09
CA ASN A 474 12.00 26.17 -12.42
C ASN A 474 11.72 24.75 -12.95
N GLY A 475 10.49 24.26 -12.72
CA GLY A 475 10.07 22.91 -13.15
C GLY A 475 10.82 21.75 -12.47
N ASN A 476 11.35 21.96 -11.27
CA ASN A 476 12.14 20.97 -10.55
C ASN A 476 11.39 20.48 -9.29
N PRO A 477 10.83 19.26 -9.28
CA PRO A 477 10.09 18.70 -8.14
C PRO A 477 10.94 18.51 -6.88
N ARG A 478 12.26 18.32 -7.00
CA ARG A 478 13.16 18.28 -5.83
C ARG A 478 13.14 19.60 -5.07
N LYS A 479 13.23 20.72 -5.79
CA LYS A 479 13.14 22.06 -5.18
C LYS A 479 11.81 22.30 -4.48
N VAL A 480 10.70 21.80 -5.04
CA VAL A 480 9.39 21.87 -4.36
C VAL A 480 9.47 21.17 -3.01
N LYS A 481 9.96 19.93 -2.98
CA LYS A 481 10.07 19.13 -1.75
C LYS A 481 11.06 19.75 -0.75
N GLU A 482 12.16 20.30 -1.22
CA GLU A 482 13.15 21.03 -0.38
C GLU A 482 12.49 22.23 0.32
N LYS A 483 11.73 23.05 -0.40
CA LYS A 483 11.02 24.19 0.18
C LYS A 483 9.99 23.79 1.24
N PHE A 484 9.26 22.70 1.03
CA PHE A 484 8.36 22.18 2.05
C PHE A 484 9.11 21.63 3.27
N ARG A 485 10.28 21.00 3.10
CA ARG A 485 11.12 20.57 4.24
C ARG A 485 11.65 21.75 5.04
N GLU A 486 12.17 22.79 4.36
CA GLU A 486 12.63 24.04 5.00
C GLU A 486 11.53 24.64 5.88
N MET A 487 10.31 24.77 5.34
CA MET A 487 9.15 25.27 6.08
C MET A 487 8.82 24.39 7.30
N LEU A 488 8.86 23.06 7.15
CA LEU A 488 8.56 22.14 8.24
C LEU A 488 9.61 22.20 9.37
N MET A 489 10.87 22.48 9.03
CA MET A 489 11.93 22.71 10.02
C MET A 489 11.71 24.01 10.81
N GLU A 490 11.19 25.06 10.17
CA GLU A 490 10.84 26.31 10.84
C GLU A 490 9.69 26.14 11.82
N ILE A 491 8.63 25.42 11.43
CA ILE A 491 7.46 25.12 12.29
C ILE A 491 7.85 24.22 13.50
N GLY A 492 8.81 23.33 13.34
CA GLY A 492 9.23 22.43 14.42
C GLY A 492 10.16 23.08 15.46
N ASN A 493 10.62 24.31 15.23
CA ASN A 493 11.49 25.07 16.14
C ASN A 493 10.73 26.13 16.97
N ASP A 494 9.45 26.35 16.68
CA ASP A 494 8.51 27.19 17.48
C ASP A 494 7.66 26.31 18.41
#